data_36a95af3c990bbc5dcd621b77d47e7bc
#
_entry.id   36a95af3c990bbc5dcd621b77d47e7bc
#
_cell.length_a   1.000
_cell.length_b   1.000
_cell.length_c   1.000
_cell.angle_alpha   90.00
_cell.angle_beta   90.00
_cell.angle_gamma   90.00
#
_symmetry.space_group_name_H-M   'P 1'
#
loop_
_entity.id
_entity.type
_entity.pdbx_description
1 polymer ?
#
loop_
_entity_poly.entity_id
_entity_poly.type
_entity_poly.pdbx_seq_one_letter_code
_entity_poly.pdbx_strand_id
1 'polypeptide(L)'
;MTNPNTEYDSPWKEIIQLYFEDFMLFFFPQVHQEIDWSRGFEFLDQELQQVVRDAELGKRLVDKLVKVYRRTGEEIWVLVHIEIQAQEEGKFPERMFVYNYRIFDRYKRPVASLAVLADSSSTWRPNQFGYELF
;
A
#
# COMPACT_ATOMS: atom_id res chain seq x y z
N MET A 1 24.50 -8.33 -11.90
CA MET A 1 24.53 -7.86 -10.52
C MET A 1 23.11 -7.54 -10.05
N THR A 2 22.67 -8.21 -9.01
CA THR A 2 21.32 -8.03 -8.51
C THR A 2 21.22 -6.73 -7.69
N ASN A 3 20.18 -5.97 -7.94
CA ASN A 3 19.86 -4.81 -7.10
C ASN A 3 19.47 -5.31 -5.70
N PRO A 4 20.15 -4.86 -4.62
CA PRO A 4 19.82 -5.32 -3.27
C PRO A 4 18.35 -5.12 -2.90
N ASN A 5 17.71 -4.06 -3.41
CA ASN A 5 16.30 -3.82 -3.14
C ASN A 5 15.41 -4.89 -3.77
N THR A 6 15.82 -5.45 -4.90
CA THR A 6 15.03 -6.49 -5.56
C THR A 6 14.98 -7.77 -4.74
N GLU A 7 16.04 -8.08 -4.00
CA GLU A 7 16.07 -9.28 -3.17
C GLU A 7 15.08 -9.21 -2.01
N TYR A 8 14.85 -8.02 -1.47
CA TYR A 8 13.89 -7.83 -0.38
C TYR A 8 12.46 -7.65 -0.89
N ASP A 9 12.30 -7.04 -2.06
CA ASP A 9 10.98 -6.78 -2.63
C ASP A 9 10.26 -8.05 -3.02
N SER A 10 10.99 -9.01 -3.62
CA SER A 10 10.38 -10.19 -4.19
C SER A 10 9.65 -11.07 -3.18
N PRO A 11 10.23 -11.39 -1.99
CA PRO A 11 9.51 -12.18 -1.01
C PRO A 11 8.22 -11.51 -0.51
N TRP A 12 8.25 -10.19 -0.29
CA TRP A 12 7.06 -9.47 0.14
C TRP A 12 5.98 -9.49 -0.92
N LYS A 13 6.36 -9.31 -2.18
CA LYS A 13 5.40 -9.36 -3.28
C LYS A 13 4.76 -10.72 -3.39
N GLU A 14 5.54 -11.79 -3.26
CA GLU A 14 5.02 -13.14 -3.31
C GLU A 14 4.06 -13.42 -2.16
N ILE A 15 4.41 -13.01 -0.95
CA ILE A 15 3.57 -13.21 0.21
C ILE A 15 2.21 -12.54 0.01
N ILE A 16 2.21 -11.31 -0.44
CA ILE A 16 0.96 -10.58 -0.67
C ILE A 16 0.17 -11.26 -1.80
N GLN A 17 0.84 -11.61 -2.89
CA GLN A 17 0.17 -12.18 -4.05
C GLN A 17 -0.47 -13.53 -3.74
N LEU A 18 0.23 -14.38 -2.99
CA LEU A 18 -0.22 -15.74 -2.73
C LEU A 18 -1.08 -15.87 -1.48
N TYR A 19 -0.87 -14.99 -0.49
CA TYR A 19 -1.49 -15.11 0.82
C TYR A 19 -2.12 -13.79 1.27
N PHE A 20 -2.79 -13.11 0.37
CA PHE A 20 -3.31 -11.77 0.66
C PHE A 20 -4.24 -11.75 1.86
N GLU A 21 -5.16 -12.71 1.94
CA GLU A 21 -6.09 -12.75 3.07
C GLU A 21 -5.35 -12.96 4.39
N ASP A 22 -4.40 -13.90 4.42
CA ASP A 22 -3.60 -14.17 5.61
C ASP A 22 -2.74 -12.97 5.99
N PHE A 23 -2.18 -12.29 4.99
CA PHE A 23 -1.39 -11.08 5.21
C PHE A 23 -2.26 -10.01 5.88
N MET A 24 -3.46 -9.79 5.38
CA MET A 24 -4.35 -8.79 5.94
C MET A 24 -4.80 -9.16 7.35
N LEU A 25 -5.06 -10.43 7.59
CA LEU A 25 -5.45 -10.89 8.93
C LEU A 25 -4.34 -10.64 9.95
N PHE A 26 -3.10 -10.87 9.55
CA PHE A 26 -1.96 -10.71 10.45
C PHE A 26 -1.64 -9.23 10.72
N PHE A 27 -1.53 -8.42 9.67
CA PHE A 27 -1.07 -7.04 9.80
C PHE A 27 -2.20 -6.03 10.03
N PHE A 28 -3.39 -6.31 9.51
CA PHE A 28 -4.50 -5.36 9.54
C PHE A 28 -5.80 -6.08 9.89
N PRO A 29 -5.88 -6.68 11.09
CA PRO A 29 -7.03 -7.53 11.43
C PRO A 29 -8.36 -6.76 11.42
N GLN A 30 -8.35 -5.48 11.75
CA GLN A 30 -9.58 -4.68 11.71
C GLN A 30 -10.09 -4.48 10.30
N VAL A 31 -9.17 -4.25 9.36
CA VAL A 31 -9.53 -4.13 7.94
C VAL A 31 -10.00 -5.48 7.41
N HIS A 32 -9.27 -6.55 7.74
CA HIS A 32 -9.64 -7.90 7.33
C HIS A 32 -11.09 -8.22 7.72
N GLN A 33 -11.48 -7.83 8.90
CA GLN A 33 -12.83 -8.09 9.41
C GLN A 33 -13.91 -7.41 8.60
N GLU A 34 -13.62 -6.26 8.00
CA GLU A 34 -14.59 -5.50 7.23
C GLU A 34 -14.69 -5.92 5.77
N ILE A 35 -13.79 -6.76 5.30
CA ILE A 35 -13.76 -7.22 3.92
C ILE A 35 -14.65 -8.46 3.78
N ASP A 36 -15.46 -8.46 2.74
CA ASP A 36 -16.26 -9.64 2.35
C ASP A 36 -15.42 -10.52 1.44
N TRP A 37 -14.70 -11.46 2.05
CA TRP A 37 -13.79 -12.34 1.33
C TRP A 37 -14.52 -13.31 0.40
N SER A 38 -15.80 -13.55 0.65
CA SER A 38 -16.59 -14.46 -0.19
C SER A 38 -16.78 -13.90 -1.60
N ARG A 39 -16.67 -12.60 -1.77
CA ARG A 39 -16.81 -11.95 -3.07
C ARG A 39 -15.49 -11.88 -3.84
N GLY A 40 -14.40 -12.36 -3.24
CA GLY A 40 -13.10 -12.37 -3.89
C GLY A 40 -12.40 -11.03 -3.86
N PHE A 41 -11.25 -11.00 -4.51
CA PHE A 41 -10.45 -9.77 -4.63
C PHE A 41 -9.65 -9.84 -5.94
N GLU A 42 -9.18 -8.66 -6.38
CA GLU A 42 -8.44 -8.57 -7.64
C GLU A 42 -7.28 -7.62 -7.47
N PHE A 43 -6.08 -8.06 -7.91
CA PHE A 43 -4.91 -7.19 -7.92
C PHE A 43 -4.96 -6.27 -9.12
N LEU A 44 -4.73 -4.98 -8.87
CA LEU A 44 -4.77 -3.93 -9.89
C LEU A 44 -3.35 -3.37 -10.10
N ASP A 45 -2.41 -4.27 -10.39
CA ASP A 45 -0.99 -3.90 -10.49
C ASP A 45 -0.72 -2.96 -11.65
N GLN A 46 -1.40 -3.15 -12.78
CA GLN A 46 -1.21 -2.28 -13.94
C GLN A 46 -1.66 -0.85 -13.66
N GLU A 47 -2.79 -0.70 -13.00
CA GLU A 47 -3.31 0.60 -12.62
C GLU A 47 -2.35 1.30 -11.65
N LEU A 48 -1.82 0.54 -10.70
CA LEU A 48 -0.87 1.11 -9.75
C LEU A 48 0.42 1.56 -10.44
N GLN A 49 0.95 0.75 -11.34
CA GLN A 49 2.18 1.11 -12.04
C GLN A 49 2.03 2.40 -12.84
N GLN A 50 0.86 2.61 -13.43
CA GLN A 50 0.59 3.85 -14.13
C GLN A 50 0.64 5.05 -13.20
N VAL A 51 0.01 4.92 -12.02
CA VAL A 51 0.02 5.98 -11.02
C VAL A 51 1.43 6.27 -10.52
N VAL A 52 2.22 5.22 -10.27
CA VAL A 52 3.59 5.37 -9.78
C VAL A 52 4.47 6.07 -10.82
N ARG A 53 4.35 5.70 -12.09
CA ARG A 53 5.13 6.34 -13.15
C ARG A 53 4.82 7.83 -13.25
N ASP A 54 3.54 8.17 -13.16
CA ASP A 54 3.12 9.56 -13.30
C ASP A 54 3.56 10.40 -12.10
N ALA A 55 3.70 9.79 -10.95
CA ALA A 55 4.03 10.51 -9.72
C ALA A 55 5.51 10.79 -9.52
N GLU A 56 6.38 9.89 -9.96
CA GLU A 56 7.85 10.01 -9.85
C GLU A 56 8.34 10.39 -8.45
N LEU A 57 7.75 9.80 -7.41
CA LEU A 57 8.02 10.19 -6.04
C LEU A 57 9.00 9.27 -5.34
N GLY A 58 10.25 9.32 -5.79
CA GLY A 58 11.32 8.76 -5.00
C GLY A 58 11.53 7.27 -5.19
N LYS A 59 11.92 6.60 -4.13
CA LYS A 59 12.46 5.25 -4.19
C LYS A 59 11.41 4.19 -4.47
N ARG A 60 11.91 3.08 -5.03
CA ARG A 60 11.09 1.90 -5.23
C ARG A 60 10.70 1.29 -3.89
N LEU A 61 9.42 1.05 -3.75
CA LEU A 61 8.83 0.36 -2.61
C LEU A 61 8.03 -0.83 -3.12
N VAL A 62 7.68 -1.73 -2.23
CA VAL A 62 6.76 -2.80 -2.56
C VAL A 62 5.35 -2.27 -2.46
N ASP A 63 4.69 -2.12 -3.60
CA ASP A 63 3.34 -1.59 -3.66
C ASP A 63 2.39 -2.61 -4.25
N LYS A 64 1.21 -2.71 -3.68
CA LYS A 64 0.13 -3.50 -4.24
C LYS A 64 -1.17 -2.71 -4.14
N LEU A 65 -1.94 -2.73 -5.21
CA LEU A 65 -3.29 -2.16 -5.21
C LEU A 65 -4.26 -3.30 -5.42
N VAL A 66 -5.21 -3.44 -4.50
CA VAL A 66 -6.12 -4.58 -4.51
C VAL A 66 -7.55 -4.07 -4.41
N LYS A 67 -8.40 -4.55 -5.29
CA LYS A 67 -9.83 -4.28 -5.22
C LYS A 67 -10.48 -5.34 -4.34
N VAL A 68 -11.18 -4.89 -3.31
CA VAL A 68 -11.91 -5.76 -2.40
C VAL A 68 -13.33 -5.22 -2.24
N TYR A 69 -14.18 -5.98 -1.57
CA TYR A 69 -15.55 -5.55 -1.27
C TYR A 69 -15.75 -5.51 0.22
N ARG A 70 -16.40 -4.47 0.70
CA ARG A 70 -16.79 -4.37 2.10
C ARG A 70 -17.99 -5.26 2.36
N ARG A 71 -18.18 -5.64 3.61
CA ARG A 71 -19.34 -6.44 3.99
C ARG A 71 -20.66 -5.70 3.74
N THR A 72 -20.61 -4.38 3.62
CA THR A 72 -21.77 -3.56 3.24
C THR A 72 -22.10 -3.64 1.75
N GLY A 73 -21.29 -4.36 0.97
CA GLY A 73 -21.51 -4.50 -0.47
C GLY A 73 -20.77 -3.48 -1.32
N GLU A 74 -20.14 -2.49 -0.71
CA GLU A 74 -19.42 -1.45 -1.45
C GLU A 74 -18.04 -1.94 -1.90
N GLU A 75 -17.70 -1.60 -3.14
CA GLU A 75 -16.35 -1.82 -3.68
C GLU A 75 -15.39 -0.82 -3.06
N ILE A 76 -14.22 -1.28 -2.67
CA ILE A 76 -13.18 -0.41 -2.16
C ILE A 76 -11.83 -0.90 -2.67
N TRP A 77 -10.96 0.05 -3.02
CA TRP A 77 -9.59 -0.28 -3.43
C TRP A 77 -8.67 -0.08 -2.24
N VAL A 78 -7.81 -1.05 -2.01
CA VAL A 78 -6.86 -1.00 -0.90
C VAL A 78 -5.45 -0.94 -1.48
N LEU A 79 -4.74 0.15 -1.19
CA LEU A 79 -3.33 0.29 -1.52
C LEU A 79 -2.51 -0.25 -0.37
N VAL A 80 -1.80 -1.33 -0.61
CA VAL A 80 -0.89 -1.91 0.38
C VAL A 80 0.52 -1.44 0.03
N HIS A 81 1.12 -0.68 0.94
CA HIS A 81 2.43 -0.09 0.75
C HIS A 81 3.37 -0.63 1.82
N ILE A 82 4.43 -1.31 1.39
CA ILE A 82 5.40 -1.90 2.30
C ILE A 82 6.72 -1.17 2.18
N GLU A 83 7.17 -0.60 3.27
CA GLU A 83 8.48 0.02 3.36
C GLU A 83 9.46 -0.97 3.98
N ILE A 84 10.44 -1.41 3.22
CA ILE A 84 11.38 -2.44 3.67
C ILE A 84 12.80 -1.91 3.86
N GLN A 85 12.99 -0.60 3.78
CA GLN A 85 14.31 -0.01 3.96
C GLN A 85 14.60 0.23 5.44
N ALA A 86 15.87 0.09 5.79
CA ALA A 86 16.31 0.25 7.17
C ALA A 86 16.40 1.71 7.60
N GLN A 87 16.32 2.65 6.66
CA GLN A 87 16.45 4.07 6.96
C GLN A 87 15.11 4.78 6.87
N GLU A 88 14.94 5.79 7.73
CA GLU A 88 13.77 6.64 7.66
C GLU A 88 13.73 7.39 6.33
N GLU A 89 12.53 7.51 5.79
CA GLU A 89 12.30 8.18 4.52
C GLU A 89 11.29 9.30 4.75
N GLY A 90 11.78 10.55 4.73
CA GLY A 90 10.95 11.70 5.01
C GLY A 90 9.80 11.91 4.04
N LYS A 91 9.94 11.43 2.79
CA LYS A 91 8.92 11.59 1.78
C LYS A 91 7.89 10.47 1.78
N PHE A 92 8.03 9.49 2.66
CA PHE A 92 7.10 8.36 2.68
C PHE A 92 5.64 8.80 2.93
N PRO A 93 5.35 9.64 3.95
CA PRO A 93 3.97 10.08 4.14
C PRO A 93 3.41 10.84 2.94
N GLU A 94 4.23 11.66 2.30
CA GLU A 94 3.82 12.38 1.10
C GLU A 94 3.49 11.41 -0.04
N ARG A 95 4.33 10.38 -0.25
CA ARG A 95 4.05 9.37 -1.26
C ARG A 95 2.73 8.67 -1.02
N MET A 96 2.46 8.29 0.23
CA MET A 96 1.20 7.65 0.56
C MET A 96 0.01 8.54 0.22
N PHE A 97 0.12 9.82 0.56
CA PHE A 97 -0.93 10.79 0.23
C PHE A 97 -1.11 10.93 -1.27
N VAL A 98 -0.01 11.14 -2.01
CA VAL A 98 -0.09 11.39 -3.45
C VAL A 98 -0.62 10.17 -4.19
N TYR A 99 -0.18 8.97 -3.83
CA TYR A 99 -0.69 7.76 -4.48
C TYR A 99 -2.18 7.57 -4.20
N ASN A 100 -2.60 7.78 -2.95
CA ASN A 100 -4.02 7.69 -2.60
C ASN A 100 -4.84 8.67 -3.43
N TYR A 101 -4.40 9.93 -3.47
CA TYR A 101 -5.11 10.97 -4.21
C TYR A 101 -5.16 10.67 -5.70
N ARG A 102 -4.04 10.26 -6.30
CA ARG A 102 -4.00 9.99 -7.74
C ARG A 102 -4.89 8.83 -8.14
N ILE A 103 -4.93 7.80 -7.32
CA ILE A 103 -5.82 6.66 -7.56
C ILE A 103 -7.27 7.12 -7.47
N PHE A 104 -7.61 7.84 -6.42
CA PHE A 104 -8.96 8.37 -6.26
C PHE A 104 -9.34 9.27 -7.45
N ASP A 105 -8.47 10.18 -7.81
CA ASP A 105 -8.78 11.14 -8.88
C ASP A 105 -9.01 10.45 -10.22
N ARG A 106 -8.20 9.44 -10.51
CA ARG A 106 -8.25 8.75 -11.79
C ARG A 106 -9.45 7.82 -11.91
N TYR A 107 -9.76 7.09 -10.86
CA TYR A 107 -10.75 6.02 -10.91
C TYR A 107 -12.03 6.34 -10.15
N LYS A 108 -12.03 7.43 -9.36
CA LYS A 108 -13.19 7.86 -8.55
C LYS A 108 -13.69 6.75 -7.65
N ARG A 109 -12.74 6.03 -7.01
CA ARG A 109 -13.05 4.95 -6.07
C ARG A 109 -12.40 5.27 -4.72
N PRO A 110 -13.05 4.92 -3.62
CA PRO A 110 -12.41 5.06 -2.30
C PRO A 110 -11.15 4.20 -2.23
N VAL A 111 -10.12 4.76 -1.61
CA VAL A 111 -8.82 4.08 -1.48
C VAL A 111 -8.40 4.15 -0.02
N ALA A 112 -8.16 2.99 0.58
CA ALA A 112 -7.56 2.90 1.89
C ALA A 112 -6.07 2.61 1.71
N SER A 113 -5.21 3.44 2.27
CA SER A 113 -3.77 3.27 2.16
C SER A 113 -3.24 2.68 3.46
N LEU A 114 -2.55 1.55 3.34
CA LEU A 114 -2.03 0.80 4.47
C LEU A 114 -0.52 0.63 4.28
N ALA A 115 0.24 0.68 5.37
CA ALA A 115 1.68 0.54 5.28
C ALA A 115 2.20 -0.39 6.36
N VAL A 116 3.19 -1.20 5.98
CA VAL A 116 3.96 -2.02 6.92
C VAL A 116 5.39 -1.51 6.87
N LEU A 117 5.88 -1.04 8.02
CA LEU A 117 7.24 -0.52 8.12
C LEU A 117 8.14 -1.62 8.67
N ALA A 118 9.14 -1.99 7.91
CA ALA A 118 10.04 -3.09 8.24
C ALA A 118 11.46 -2.61 8.55
N ASP A 119 11.60 -1.35 8.92
CA ASP A 119 12.87 -0.78 9.32
C ASP A 119 13.23 -1.15 10.77
N SER A 120 14.44 -0.86 11.17
CA SER A 120 14.92 -1.16 12.52
C SER A 120 14.59 -0.07 13.55
N SER A 121 14.04 1.06 13.12
CA SER A 121 13.71 2.14 14.03
C SER A 121 12.47 1.81 14.86
N SER A 122 12.55 2.05 16.15
CA SER A 122 11.39 1.85 17.03
C SER A 122 10.49 3.08 17.09
N THR A 123 10.94 4.21 16.57
CA THR A 123 10.26 5.50 16.70
C THR A 123 9.70 6.05 15.40
N TRP A 124 10.23 5.63 14.24
CA TRP A 124 9.76 6.12 12.96
C TRP A 124 8.46 5.40 12.58
N ARG A 125 7.35 6.05 12.87
CA ARG A 125 6.01 5.53 12.61
C ARG A 125 5.13 6.66 12.10
N PRO A 126 5.38 7.13 10.86
CA PRO A 126 4.57 8.21 10.30
C PRO A 126 3.14 7.75 10.09
N ASN A 127 2.20 8.60 10.46
CA ASN A 127 0.79 8.25 10.37
C ASN A 127 -0.06 9.38 9.78
N GLN A 128 0.59 10.43 9.29
CA GLN A 128 -0.13 11.56 8.72
C GLN A 128 0.75 12.34 7.76
N PHE A 129 0.11 13.12 6.92
CA PHE A 129 0.75 14.08 6.04
C PHE A 129 -0.11 15.34 5.99
N GLY A 130 0.53 16.50 6.00
CA GLY A 130 -0.19 17.75 5.93
C GLY A 130 0.73 18.96 5.95
N TYR A 131 0.11 20.12 5.95
CA TYR A 131 0.84 21.38 6.00
C TYR A 131 0.31 22.23 7.14
N GLU A 132 1.18 23.05 7.72
CA GLU A 132 0.77 24.11 8.62
C GLU A 132 0.74 25.42 7.84
N LEU A 133 -0.43 25.99 7.69
CA LEU A 133 -0.61 27.24 6.97
C LEU A 133 -0.92 28.41 7.90
N PHE A 134 -1.55 28.13 9.04
CA PHE A 134 -1.95 29.13 10.01
C PHE A 134 -1.62 28.71 11.41
#